data_02cdc02511dd0cbc4c8eb8c83ab8f864
#
_entry.id   02cdc02511dd0cbc4c8eb8c83ab8f864
#
_cell.length_a   1.000
_cell.length_b   1.000
_cell.length_c   1.000
_cell.angle_alpha   90.00
_cell.angle_beta   90.00
_cell.angle_gamma   90.00
#
_symmetry.space_group_name_H-M   'P 1'
#
loop_
_entity.id
_entity.type
_entity.pdbx_description
1 polymer ?
#
loop_
_entity_poly.entity_id
_entity_poly.type
_entity_poly.pdbx_seq_one_letter_code
_entity_poly.pdbx_strand_id
1 'polypeptide(L)'
;MLLLEHDVKHDPFSPAVLACLPDKHWTIPSDEIAKREDLRDYDIASVDPPGCTDIDDALHSRKLDNGNYEVGVHIADVSHFIKVKIFFFL
;
A
#
# COMPACT_ATOMS: atom_id res chain seq x y z
N MET A 1 -3.15 19.66 18.76
CA MET A 1 -2.61 18.64 17.86
C MET A 1 -3.57 17.45 17.80
N LEU A 2 -4.01 17.07 16.62
CA LEU A 2 -5.07 16.05 16.44
C LEU A 2 -4.72 14.69 17.05
N LEU A 3 -3.45 14.27 16.96
CA LEU A 3 -3.00 12.99 17.51
C LEU A 3 -3.22 12.89 19.02
N LEU A 4 -2.96 13.97 19.75
CA LEU A 4 -3.16 14.01 21.20
C LEU A 4 -4.65 14.11 21.56
N GLU A 5 -5.43 14.85 20.77
CA GLU A 5 -6.87 15.00 21.00
C GLU A 5 -7.63 13.69 20.85
N HIS A 6 -7.15 12.79 19.98
CA HIS A 6 -7.78 11.51 19.70
C HIS A 6 -7.07 10.31 20.35
N ASP A 7 -6.17 10.55 21.29
CA ASP A 7 -5.42 9.50 21.99
C ASP A 7 -4.67 8.55 21.06
N VAL A 8 -4.23 9.04 19.90
CA VAL A 8 -3.49 8.24 18.94
C VAL A 8 -2.02 8.18 19.35
N LYS A 9 -1.48 6.97 19.48
CA LYS A 9 -0.06 6.79 19.75
C LYS A 9 0.77 7.25 18.55
N HIS A 10 1.81 8.01 18.82
CA HIS A 10 2.73 8.54 17.80
C HIS A 10 4.19 8.22 18.14
N ASP A 11 4.41 7.25 19.02
CA ASP A 11 5.75 6.76 19.36
C ASP A 11 6.38 6.04 18.17
N PRO A 12 7.72 5.94 18.12
CA PRO A 12 8.39 5.11 17.12
C PRO A 12 7.87 3.67 17.16
N PHE A 13 7.89 3.00 16.01
CA PHE A 13 7.48 1.60 15.93
C PHE A 13 8.38 0.72 16.80
N SER A 14 7.78 -0.32 17.40
CA SER A 14 8.51 -1.28 18.20
C SER A 14 9.50 -2.08 17.33
N PRO A 15 10.57 -2.66 17.94
CA PRO A 15 11.49 -3.51 17.19
C PRO A 15 10.80 -4.69 16.49
N ALA A 16 9.76 -5.24 17.09
CA ALA A 16 8.99 -6.34 16.48
C ALA A 16 8.30 -5.91 15.17
N VAL A 17 7.76 -4.70 15.14
CA VAL A 17 7.16 -4.15 13.92
C VAL A 17 8.23 -3.86 12.88
N LEU A 18 9.35 -3.25 13.27
CA LEU A 18 10.46 -2.96 12.36
C LEU A 18 11.07 -4.21 11.76
N ALA A 19 11.09 -5.33 12.52
CA ALA A 19 11.60 -6.61 12.02
C ALA A 19 10.73 -7.20 10.90
N CYS A 20 9.50 -6.74 10.72
CA CYS A 20 8.64 -7.17 9.61
C CYS A 20 9.00 -6.50 8.29
N LEU A 21 9.78 -5.42 8.31
CA LEU A 21 10.14 -4.70 7.10
C LEU A 21 11.07 -5.53 6.23
N PRO A 22 10.87 -5.49 4.90
CA PRO A 22 11.76 -6.21 4.00
C PRO A 22 13.12 -5.53 3.90
N ASP A 23 14.13 -6.28 3.42
CA ASP A 23 15.42 -5.74 3.04
C ASP A 23 15.23 -4.68 1.95
N LYS A 24 16.10 -3.68 1.92
CA LYS A 24 16.08 -2.62 0.90
C LYS A 24 16.27 -3.15 -0.53
N HIS A 25 16.82 -4.34 -0.69
CA HIS A 25 16.98 -5.03 -1.98
C HIS A 25 15.83 -5.99 -2.29
N TRP A 26 14.78 -5.98 -1.48
CA TRP A 26 13.66 -6.88 -1.67
C TRP A 26 12.99 -6.69 -3.02
N THR A 27 12.65 -7.80 -3.64
CA THR A 27 11.84 -7.84 -4.85
C THR A 27 10.67 -8.79 -4.62
N ILE A 28 9.63 -8.65 -5.43
CA ILE A 28 8.46 -9.52 -5.29
C ILE A 28 8.83 -10.95 -5.67
N PRO A 29 8.69 -11.94 -4.74
CA PRO A 29 8.96 -13.34 -5.07
C PRO A 29 8.06 -13.84 -6.20
N SER A 30 8.58 -14.76 -7.03
CA SER A 30 7.81 -15.29 -8.15
C SER A 30 6.55 -16.05 -7.74
N ASP A 31 6.55 -16.69 -6.58
CA ASP A 31 5.36 -17.36 -6.05
C ASP A 31 4.26 -16.37 -5.64
N GLU A 32 4.62 -15.20 -5.16
CA GLU A 32 3.66 -14.12 -4.89
C GLU A 32 3.06 -13.56 -6.18
N ILE A 33 3.86 -13.38 -7.21
CA ILE A 33 3.37 -12.93 -8.52
C ILE A 33 2.33 -13.92 -9.05
N ALA A 34 2.57 -15.22 -8.89
CA ALA A 34 1.66 -16.26 -9.37
C ALA A 34 0.31 -16.26 -8.63
N LYS A 35 0.27 -15.82 -7.37
CA LYS A 35 -0.95 -15.74 -6.56
C LYS A 35 -1.78 -14.50 -6.83
N ARG A 36 -1.22 -13.50 -7.47
CA ARG A 36 -1.84 -12.18 -7.64
C ARG A 36 -2.17 -11.95 -9.10
N GLU A 37 -3.15 -11.09 -9.33
CA GLU A 37 -3.41 -10.59 -10.67
C GLU A 37 -2.31 -9.61 -11.08
N ASP A 38 -1.65 -9.87 -12.19
CA ASP A 38 -0.53 -9.06 -12.65
C ASP A 38 -1.05 -7.95 -13.57
N LEU A 39 -1.02 -6.72 -13.08
CA LEU A 39 -1.46 -5.53 -13.82
C LEU A 39 -0.31 -4.63 -14.23
N ARG A 40 0.93 -5.13 -14.22
CA ARG A 40 2.12 -4.33 -14.52
C ARG A 40 2.13 -3.75 -15.93
N ASP A 41 1.37 -4.34 -16.84
CA ASP A 41 1.23 -3.83 -18.22
C ASP A 41 0.15 -2.75 -18.37
N TYR A 42 -0.59 -2.46 -17.30
CA TYR A 42 -1.62 -1.41 -17.32
C TYR A 42 -0.98 -0.04 -17.19
N ASP A 43 -1.64 0.95 -17.78
CA ASP A 43 -1.28 2.37 -17.58
C ASP A 43 -1.74 2.81 -16.20
N ILE A 44 -0.83 2.77 -15.24
CA ILE A 44 -1.10 3.11 -13.85
C ILE A 44 -0.32 4.36 -13.47
N ALA A 45 -0.99 5.30 -12.84
CA ALA A 45 -0.38 6.57 -12.44
C ALA A 45 -0.85 7.01 -11.06
N SER A 46 0.03 7.68 -10.34
CA SER A 46 -0.33 8.38 -9.11
C SER A 46 -0.71 9.82 -9.43
N VAL A 47 -1.63 10.38 -8.64
CA VAL A 47 -2.03 11.77 -8.74
C VAL A 47 -1.96 12.38 -7.34
N ASP A 48 -0.89 13.12 -7.08
CA ASP A 48 -0.58 13.65 -5.77
C ASP A 48 -0.38 15.16 -5.83
N PRO A 49 -0.64 15.89 -4.74
CA PRO A 49 -0.42 17.32 -4.72
C PRO A 49 1.07 17.66 -4.83
N PRO A 50 1.41 18.86 -5.34
CA PRO A 50 2.80 19.29 -5.41
C PRO A 50 3.48 19.23 -4.04
N GLY A 51 4.72 18.71 -4.01
CA GLY A 51 5.48 18.57 -2.78
C GLY A 51 5.18 17.32 -1.97
N CYS A 52 4.28 16.45 -2.45
CA CYS A 52 4.03 15.16 -1.81
C CYS A 52 5.26 14.26 -1.95
N THR A 53 5.73 13.72 -0.82
CA THR A 53 6.87 12.79 -0.79
C THR A 53 6.44 11.35 -0.53
N ASP A 54 5.26 11.14 0.05
CA ASP A 54 4.71 9.83 0.37
C ASP A 54 3.63 9.47 -0.64
N ILE A 55 4.03 8.82 -1.73
CA ILE A 55 3.11 8.38 -2.78
C ILE A 55 2.68 6.96 -2.43
N ASP A 56 1.46 6.82 -1.88
CA ASP A 56 0.96 5.57 -1.32
C ASP A 56 0.03 4.81 -2.25
N ASP A 57 -0.68 5.50 -3.13
CA ASP A 57 -1.67 4.89 -4.00
C ASP A 57 -1.51 5.32 -5.45
N ALA A 58 -2.09 4.50 -6.31
CA ALA A 58 -2.11 4.76 -7.74
C ALA A 58 -3.46 4.39 -8.32
N LEU A 59 -3.75 4.90 -9.48
CA LEU A 59 -5.03 4.69 -10.16
C LEU A 59 -4.80 4.18 -11.58
N HIS A 60 -5.72 3.38 -12.08
CA HIS A 60 -5.82 3.11 -13.50
C HIS A 60 -7.26 3.23 -13.98
N SER A 61 -7.42 3.50 -15.24
CA SER A 61 -8.73 3.39 -15.90
C SER A 61 -8.52 2.85 -17.31
N ARG A 62 -9.46 2.04 -17.77
CA ARG A 62 -9.46 1.55 -19.15
C ARG A 62 -10.88 1.35 -19.64
N LYS A 63 -11.06 1.51 -20.93
CA LYS A 63 -12.35 1.25 -21.57
C LYS A 63 -12.49 -0.25 -21.83
N LEU A 64 -13.63 -0.81 -21.45
CA LEU A 64 -13.96 -2.20 -21.71
C LEU A 64 -14.64 -2.36 -23.07
N ASP A 65 -14.66 -3.60 -23.58
CA ASP A 65 -15.27 -3.92 -24.88
C ASP A 65 -16.77 -3.64 -24.91
N ASN A 66 -17.45 -3.70 -23.77
CA ASN A 66 -18.87 -3.43 -23.64
C ASN A 66 -19.22 -1.92 -23.59
N GLY A 67 -18.23 -1.03 -23.73
CA GLY A 67 -18.41 0.41 -23.67
C GLY A 67 -18.33 1.00 -22.25
N ASN A 68 -18.24 0.19 -21.22
CA ASN A 68 -18.03 0.64 -19.85
C ASN A 68 -16.54 0.91 -19.58
N TYR A 69 -16.27 1.54 -18.43
CA TYR A 69 -14.91 1.81 -17.97
C TYR A 69 -14.62 1.01 -16.71
N GLU A 70 -13.42 0.45 -16.64
CA GLU A 70 -12.88 -0.14 -15.42
C GLU A 70 -12.00 0.90 -14.74
N VAL A 71 -12.22 1.12 -13.46
CA VAL A 71 -11.38 2.00 -12.63
C VAL A 71 -10.83 1.18 -11.48
N GLY A 72 -9.51 1.24 -11.30
CA GLY A 72 -8.83 0.54 -10.21
C GLY A 72 -8.10 1.51 -9.30
N VAL A 73 -8.13 1.22 -8.01
CA VAL A 73 -7.34 1.92 -7.00
C VAL A 73 -6.34 0.92 -6.44
N HIS A 74 -5.06 1.26 -6.52
CA HIS A 74 -3.94 0.41 -6.11
C HIS A 74 -3.34 0.98 -4.84
N ILE A 75 -3.47 0.25 -3.75
CA ILE A 75 -3.04 0.71 -2.43
C ILE A 75 -1.87 -0.16 -1.97
N ALA A 76 -0.89 0.44 -1.28
CA ALA A 76 0.25 -0.27 -0.74
C ALA A 76 -0.21 -1.41 0.18
N ASP A 77 0.29 -2.60 -0.07
CA ASP A 77 -0.08 -3.81 0.65
C ASP A 77 0.77 -3.96 1.93
N VAL A 78 0.56 -3.05 2.85
CA VAL A 78 1.34 -3.00 4.10
C VAL A 78 1.14 -4.26 4.93
N SER A 79 -0.07 -4.83 4.94
CA SER A 79 -0.37 -6.03 5.71
C SER A 79 0.36 -7.27 5.20
N HIS A 80 0.88 -7.26 3.97
CA HIS A 80 1.73 -8.33 3.46
C HIS A 80 3.05 -8.43 4.25
N PHE A 81 3.58 -7.29 4.69
CA PHE A 81 4.86 -7.22 5.40
C PHE A 81 4.68 -7.25 6.91
N ILE A 82 3.71 -6.53 7.45
CA ILE A 82 3.52 -6.36 8.88
C ILE A 82 2.64 -7.51 9.40
N LYS A 83 3.29 -8.53 9.98
CA LYS A 83 2.63 -9.75 10.45
C LYS A 83 2.51 -9.83 11.97
N VAL A 84 3.07 -8.87 12.69
CA VAL A 84 2.95 -8.82 14.14
C VAL A 84 1.51 -8.53 14.50
N LYS A 85 0.96 -9.31 15.45
CA LYS A 85 -0.35 -9.02 16.01
C LYS A 85 -0.26 -7.74 16.83
N ILE A 86 -0.55 -6.65 16.20
CA ILE A 86 -0.69 -5.39 16.89
C ILE A 86 -2.14 -5.33 17.36
N PHE A 87 -2.33 -5.44 18.66
CA PHE A 87 -3.65 -5.30 19.22
C PHE A 87 -4.03 -3.82 19.17
N PHE A 88 -4.78 -3.47 18.15
CA PHE A 88 -5.47 -2.20 18.16
C PHE A 88 -6.73 -2.38 18.97
N PHE A 89 -6.77 -1.74 20.09
CA PHE A 89 -8.02 -1.65 20.83
C PHE A 89 -8.88 -0.60 20.16
N LEU A 90 -9.84 -1.07 19.48
CA LEU A 90 -10.87 -0.20 18.93
C LEU A 90 -11.85 0.20 20.03
#